data_a2130e8058d7eec7b377f90335e1eea3
#
_entry.id   a2130e8058d7eec7b377f90335e1eea3
#
_cell.length_a   1.000
_cell.length_b   1.000
_cell.length_c   1.000
_cell.angle_alpha   90.00
_cell.angle_beta   90.00
_cell.angle_gamma   90.00
#
_symmetry.space_group_name_H-M   'P 1'
#
loop_
_entity.id
_entity.type
_entity.pdbx_description
1 polymer ?
#
loop_
_entity_poly.entity_id
_entity_poly.type
_entity_poly.pdbx_seq_one_letter_code
_entity_poly.pdbx_strand_id
1 'polypeptide(L)'
;MKVLLTGGSGFVGGQLAKALVARGDEVVAMVRRSSKVDALKVLGVRIAVADLHTGDGVAEAAQGAEVVQHVAGLTKARSEEDYLRGNAETTRMLASVLARQKRPPRLVICSSLAAAGPARIGRPRTEEEAPAPVSMYGRSKLAAEQAAREFADRVPTVIVRPPFVYGPGDLTNLPPLIAMGKTGVYLKAGLGPKHFSFVHVDDLNQALIAAAERGKTLTRENSTQGVYFASDPTPYSWEDFCIALSRALGRSKPKVVSVPEVVGWATGAGAELGSRLLGKVSIMNRDKAKEMAQEAWTCSPARATAEIGFQPEYLLDPGLENTVAWYRTQGLA
;
A
#
# COMPACT_ATOMS: atom_id res chain seq x y z
N MET A 1 -5.49 -19.05 12.74
CA MET A 1 -6.59 -18.12 13.01
C MET A 1 -7.56 -18.10 11.84
N LYS A 2 -8.81 -17.65 12.07
CA LYS A 2 -9.73 -17.37 10.96
C LYS A 2 -9.61 -15.90 10.56
N VAL A 3 -9.14 -15.67 9.34
CA VAL A 3 -8.81 -14.35 8.83
C VAL A 3 -9.75 -13.96 7.68
N LEU A 4 -10.46 -12.84 7.84
CA LEU A 4 -11.15 -12.19 6.73
C LEU A 4 -10.18 -11.25 6.03
N LEU A 5 -9.98 -11.43 4.72
CA LEU A 5 -9.12 -10.61 3.89
C LEU A 5 -9.94 -9.82 2.88
N THR A 6 -9.86 -8.51 2.90
CA THR A 6 -10.36 -7.66 1.81
C THR A 6 -9.24 -7.28 0.87
N GLY A 7 -9.52 -7.09 -0.40
CA GLY A 7 -8.50 -6.74 -1.40
C GLY A 7 -7.60 -7.91 -1.83
N GLY A 8 -7.96 -9.15 -1.51
CA GLY A 8 -7.20 -10.35 -1.84
C GLY A 8 -6.94 -10.59 -3.33
N SER A 9 -7.71 -9.98 -4.23
CA SER A 9 -7.48 -10.04 -5.68
C SER A 9 -6.45 -9.01 -6.19
N GLY A 10 -5.94 -8.15 -5.33
CA GLY A 10 -4.90 -7.16 -5.64
C GLY A 10 -3.48 -7.67 -5.37
N PHE A 11 -2.48 -6.83 -5.65
CA PHE A 11 -1.06 -7.15 -5.47
C PHE A 11 -0.74 -7.54 -4.02
N VAL A 12 -0.84 -6.60 -3.09
CA VAL A 12 -0.50 -6.85 -1.67
C VAL A 12 -1.42 -7.91 -1.06
N GLY A 13 -2.74 -7.82 -1.29
CA GLY A 13 -3.69 -8.77 -0.72
C GLY A 13 -3.53 -10.19 -1.25
N GLY A 14 -3.12 -10.37 -2.51
CA GLY A 14 -2.84 -11.70 -3.09
C GLY A 14 -1.60 -12.35 -2.47
N GLN A 15 -0.54 -11.57 -2.22
CA GLN A 15 0.65 -12.07 -1.53
C GLN A 15 0.35 -12.33 -0.04
N LEU A 16 -0.43 -11.46 0.61
CA LEU A 16 -0.88 -11.69 1.99
C LEU A 16 -1.73 -12.96 2.11
N ALA A 17 -2.61 -13.24 1.15
CA ALA A 17 -3.38 -14.49 1.13
C ALA A 17 -2.45 -15.71 1.10
N LYS A 18 -1.40 -15.70 0.27
CA LYS A 18 -0.39 -16.77 0.21
C LYS A 18 0.32 -16.95 1.56
N ALA A 19 0.77 -15.84 2.16
CA ALA A 19 1.47 -15.87 3.45
C ALA A 19 0.58 -16.44 4.57
N LEU A 20 -0.69 -16.03 4.64
CA LEU A 20 -1.65 -16.50 5.63
C LEU A 20 -1.96 -18.01 5.46
N VAL A 21 -2.20 -18.45 4.21
CA VAL A 21 -2.43 -19.89 3.92
C VAL A 21 -1.19 -20.73 4.25
N ALA A 22 0.00 -20.27 3.86
CA ALA A 22 1.25 -20.97 4.18
C ALA A 22 1.49 -21.08 5.69
N ARG A 23 0.99 -20.12 6.47
CA ARG A 23 1.03 -20.16 7.95
C ARG A 23 -0.02 -21.09 8.56
N GLY A 24 -0.94 -21.63 7.78
CA GLY A 24 -2.01 -22.50 8.23
C GLY A 24 -3.26 -21.77 8.74
N ASP A 25 -3.46 -20.50 8.37
CA ASP A 25 -4.68 -19.77 8.70
C ASP A 25 -5.86 -20.17 7.80
N GLU A 26 -7.08 -20.15 8.36
CA GLU A 26 -8.31 -20.24 7.57
C GLU A 26 -8.61 -18.87 6.95
N VAL A 27 -8.37 -18.73 5.65
CA VAL A 27 -8.54 -17.44 4.96
C VAL A 27 -9.87 -17.39 4.24
N VAL A 28 -10.63 -16.32 4.49
CA VAL A 28 -11.84 -15.94 3.76
C VAL A 28 -11.55 -14.66 3.00
N ALA A 29 -11.54 -14.68 1.69
CA ALA A 29 -11.39 -13.47 0.89
C ALA A 29 -12.76 -12.84 0.60
N MET A 30 -12.98 -11.66 1.12
CA MET A 30 -14.11 -10.81 0.75
C MET A 30 -13.81 -10.14 -0.58
N VAL A 31 -14.64 -10.40 -1.56
CA VAL A 31 -14.47 -9.93 -2.94
C VAL A 31 -15.76 -9.37 -3.51
N ARG A 32 -15.64 -8.46 -4.46
CA ARG A 32 -16.78 -8.01 -5.27
C ARG A 32 -17.12 -9.06 -6.32
N ARG A 33 -18.36 -9.11 -6.79
CA ARG A 33 -18.79 -10.04 -7.85
C ARG A 33 -17.93 -9.98 -9.11
N SER A 34 -17.37 -8.82 -9.44
CA SER A 34 -16.49 -8.61 -10.60
C SER A 34 -15.01 -8.94 -10.36
N SER A 35 -14.63 -9.39 -9.17
CA SER A 35 -13.22 -9.66 -8.84
C SER A 35 -12.73 -10.93 -9.51
N LYS A 36 -11.46 -10.90 -9.98
CA LYS A 36 -10.77 -12.12 -10.45
C LYS A 36 -10.33 -12.93 -9.23
N VAL A 37 -10.82 -14.15 -9.09
CA VAL A 37 -10.64 -14.97 -7.87
C VAL A 37 -9.90 -16.28 -8.11
N ASP A 38 -9.51 -16.60 -9.35
CA ASP A 38 -8.94 -17.90 -9.71
C ASP A 38 -7.67 -18.19 -8.91
N ALA A 39 -6.76 -17.21 -8.78
CA ALA A 39 -5.55 -17.36 -7.98
C ALA A 39 -5.84 -17.64 -6.50
N LEU A 40 -6.88 -17.03 -5.93
CA LEU A 40 -7.30 -17.27 -4.54
C LEU A 40 -7.90 -18.68 -4.36
N LYS A 41 -8.69 -19.15 -5.34
CA LYS A 41 -9.24 -20.51 -5.32
C LYS A 41 -8.16 -21.57 -5.40
N VAL A 42 -7.13 -21.38 -6.24
CA VAL A 42 -5.97 -22.30 -6.33
C VAL A 42 -5.24 -22.39 -4.99
N LEU A 43 -5.21 -21.32 -4.19
CA LEU A 43 -4.64 -21.31 -2.85
C LEU A 43 -5.53 -21.96 -1.78
N GLY A 44 -6.73 -22.42 -2.13
CA GLY A 44 -7.69 -22.97 -1.16
C GLY A 44 -8.41 -21.90 -0.32
N VAL A 45 -8.32 -20.63 -0.70
CA VAL A 45 -8.99 -19.53 0.01
C VAL A 45 -10.49 -19.57 -0.23
N ARG A 46 -11.28 -19.50 0.85
CA ARG A 46 -12.74 -19.41 0.75
C ARG A 46 -13.15 -18.03 0.24
N ILE A 47 -14.03 -18.01 -0.75
CA ILE A 47 -14.51 -16.76 -1.35
C ILE A 47 -15.85 -16.35 -0.73
N ALA A 48 -15.95 -15.13 -0.25
CA ALA A 48 -17.17 -14.48 0.21
C ALA A 48 -17.47 -13.26 -0.67
N VAL A 49 -18.60 -13.26 -1.37
CA VAL A 49 -19.02 -12.12 -2.19
C VAL A 49 -19.73 -11.11 -1.30
N ALA A 50 -19.21 -9.88 -1.26
CA ALA A 50 -19.79 -8.80 -0.48
C ALA A 50 -19.46 -7.44 -1.12
N ASP A 51 -20.22 -6.41 -0.75
CA ASP A 51 -20.03 -5.04 -1.23
C ASP A 51 -19.82 -4.08 -0.04
N LEU A 52 -18.62 -3.50 0.04
CA LEU A 52 -18.27 -2.53 1.08
C LEU A 52 -18.94 -1.15 0.88
N HIS A 53 -19.55 -0.88 -0.28
CA HIS A 53 -20.30 0.36 -0.49
C HIS A 53 -21.72 0.27 0.04
N THR A 54 -22.38 -0.87 -0.13
CA THR A 54 -23.76 -1.09 0.36
C THR A 54 -23.82 -1.76 1.72
N GLY A 55 -22.76 -2.49 2.09
CA GLY A 55 -22.72 -3.32 3.30
C GLY A 55 -23.26 -4.75 3.07
N ASP A 56 -23.75 -5.06 1.85
CA ASP A 56 -24.33 -6.37 1.55
C ASP A 56 -23.30 -7.48 1.68
N GLY A 57 -23.64 -8.53 2.42
CA GLY A 57 -22.79 -9.71 2.63
C GLY A 57 -21.59 -9.49 3.54
N VAL A 58 -21.36 -8.27 4.06
CA VAL A 58 -20.18 -7.95 4.88
C VAL A 58 -20.25 -8.63 6.24
N ALA A 59 -21.42 -8.64 6.88
CA ALA A 59 -21.63 -9.28 8.17
C ALA A 59 -21.41 -10.80 8.09
N GLU A 60 -21.96 -11.43 7.07
CA GLU A 60 -21.83 -12.86 6.80
C GLU A 60 -20.39 -13.24 6.50
N ALA A 61 -19.69 -12.43 5.68
CA ALA A 61 -18.29 -12.66 5.36
C ALA A 61 -17.40 -12.55 6.61
N ALA A 62 -17.72 -11.65 7.54
CA ALA A 62 -16.99 -11.42 8.78
C ALA A 62 -17.37 -12.39 9.92
N GLN A 63 -18.35 -13.28 9.71
CA GLN A 63 -18.83 -14.17 10.76
C GLN A 63 -17.74 -15.12 11.25
N GLY A 64 -17.43 -15.04 12.54
CA GLY A 64 -16.44 -15.87 13.21
C GLY A 64 -14.99 -15.56 12.82
N ALA A 65 -14.73 -14.48 12.11
CA ALA A 65 -13.37 -14.00 11.90
C ALA A 65 -12.77 -13.54 13.24
N GLU A 66 -11.51 -13.90 13.47
CA GLU A 66 -10.71 -13.43 14.62
C GLU A 66 -9.95 -12.15 14.24
N VAL A 67 -9.52 -12.09 12.96
CA VAL A 67 -8.78 -10.96 12.39
C VAL A 67 -9.41 -10.57 11.05
N VAL A 68 -9.48 -9.27 10.78
CA VAL A 68 -9.81 -8.70 9.48
C VAL A 68 -8.59 -7.96 8.96
N GLN A 69 -8.03 -8.42 7.85
CA GLN A 69 -6.97 -7.75 7.11
C GLN A 69 -7.61 -6.89 6.01
N HIS A 70 -7.69 -5.58 6.26
CA HIS A 70 -8.31 -4.64 5.32
C HIS A 70 -7.27 -4.04 4.40
N VAL A 71 -7.00 -4.72 3.28
CA VAL A 71 -6.04 -4.30 2.25
C VAL A 71 -6.75 -3.66 1.04
N ALA A 72 -8.08 -3.82 0.94
CA ALA A 72 -8.87 -3.18 -0.10
C ALA A 72 -8.73 -1.66 -0.04
N GLY A 73 -8.58 -1.05 -1.21
CA GLY A 73 -8.56 0.40 -1.37
C GLY A 73 -8.27 0.80 -2.82
N LEU A 74 -8.68 2.01 -3.18
CA LEU A 74 -8.39 2.59 -4.49
C LEU A 74 -7.05 3.33 -4.44
N THR A 75 -6.13 2.95 -5.32
CA THR A 75 -4.86 3.66 -5.56
C THR A 75 -4.94 4.60 -6.77
N LYS A 76 -6.05 4.56 -7.52
CA LYS A 76 -6.34 5.38 -8.70
C LYS A 76 -7.83 5.71 -8.72
N ALA A 77 -8.15 6.99 -8.86
CA ALA A 77 -9.52 7.47 -9.00
C ALA A 77 -9.56 8.73 -9.89
N ARG A 78 -10.74 9.13 -10.36
CA ARG A 78 -10.94 10.30 -11.23
C ARG A 78 -11.08 11.58 -10.42
N SER A 79 -11.57 11.49 -9.19
CA SER A 79 -11.83 12.62 -8.31
C SER A 79 -11.49 12.29 -6.87
N GLU A 80 -11.39 13.30 -6.02
CA GLU A 80 -11.24 13.13 -4.59
C GLU A 80 -12.45 12.43 -3.97
N GLU A 81 -13.64 12.72 -4.46
CA GLU A 81 -14.88 12.06 -4.03
C GLU A 81 -14.83 10.55 -4.30
N ASP A 82 -14.38 10.13 -5.50
CA ASP A 82 -14.20 8.70 -5.81
C ASP A 82 -13.20 8.04 -4.86
N TYR A 83 -12.10 8.74 -4.54
CA TYR A 83 -11.12 8.25 -3.57
C TYR A 83 -11.73 8.12 -2.17
N LEU A 84 -12.44 9.14 -1.69
CA LEU A 84 -13.09 9.12 -0.36
C LEU A 84 -14.13 8.00 -0.28
N ARG A 85 -14.97 7.87 -1.31
CA ARG A 85 -15.96 6.81 -1.40
C ARG A 85 -15.31 5.42 -1.40
N GLY A 86 -14.22 5.23 -2.17
CA GLY A 86 -13.54 3.93 -2.29
C GLY A 86 -12.62 3.57 -1.12
N ASN A 87 -12.16 4.53 -0.32
CA ASN A 87 -11.25 4.29 0.79
C ASN A 87 -11.89 4.59 2.15
N ALA A 88 -12.41 5.81 2.38
CA ALA A 88 -12.92 6.21 3.68
C ALA A 88 -14.29 5.59 3.98
N GLU A 89 -15.24 5.70 3.05
CA GLU A 89 -16.61 5.20 3.28
C GLU A 89 -16.63 3.66 3.36
N THR A 90 -15.86 2.97 2.53
CA THR A 90 -15.75 1.50 2.59
C THR A 90 -15.10 1.04 3.90
N THR A 91 -14.11 1.76 4.41
CA THR A 91 -13.50 1.46 5.73
C THR A 91 -14.50 1.73 6.85
N ARG A 92 -15.24 2.86 6.80
CA ARG A 92 -16.30 3.18 7.78
C ARG A 92 -17.39 2.10 7.77
N MET A 93 -17.86 1.68 6.59
CA MET A 93 -18.84 0.62 6.45
C MET A 93 -18.34 -0.68 7.10
N LEU A 94 -17.14 -1.13 6.76
CA LEU A 94 -16.56 -2.33 7.35
C LEU A 94 -16.50 -2.21 8.89
N ALA A 95 -15.90 -1.15 9.42
CA ALA A 95 -15.75 -0.94 10.86
C ALA A 95 -17.12 -0.88 11.56
N SER A 96 -18.14 -0.25 10.96
CA SER A 96 -19.49 -0.17 11.52
C SER A 96 -20.16 -1.55 11.62
N VAL A 97 -19.98 -2.41 10.61
CA VAL A 97 -20.51 -3.78 10.62
C VAL A 97 -19.79 -4.61 11.68
N LEU A 98 -18.46 -4.50 11.78
CA LEU A 98 -17.68 -5.21 12.78
C LEU A 98 -18.08 -4.79 14.21
N ALA A 99 -18.32 -3.50 14.44
CA ALA A 99 -18.72 -2.96 15.74
C ALA A 99 -20.06 -3.50 16.27
N ARG A 100 -20.93 -4.02 15.39
CA ARG A 100 -22.20 -4.63 15.76
C ARG A 100 -22.07 -6.08 16.25
N GLN A 101 -20.92 -6.72 16.02
CA GLN A 101 -20.68 -8.09 16.48
C GLN A 101 -20.57 -8.15 18.01
N LYS A 102 -21.00 -9.25 18.62
CA LYS A 102 -20.84 -9.46 20.07
C LYS A 102 -19.37 -9.47 20.49
N ARG A 103 -18.51 -10.03 19.65
CA ARG A 103 -17.05 -10.07 19.80
C ARG A 103 -16.43 -9.56 18.48
N PRO A 104 -16.20 -8.26 18.36
CA PRO A 104 -15.60 -7.71 17.16
C PRO A 104 -14.20 -8.29 16.92
N PRO A 105 -13.89 -8.70 15.67
CA PRO A 105 -12.56 -9.15 15.33
C PRO A 105 -11.55 -8.01 15.38
N ARG A 106 -10.28 -8.33 15.47
CA ARG A 106 -9.22 -7.35 15.32
C ARG A 106 -9.13 -6.87 13.88
N LEU A 107 -9.18 -5.57 13.65
CA LEU A 107 -9.09 -4.95 12.33
C LEU A 107 -7.68 -4.42 12.10
N VAL A 108 -7.01 -4.89 11.05
CA VAL A 108 -5.72 -4.35 10.58
C VAL A 108 -5.96 -3.66 9.25
N ILE A 109 -5.58 -2.39 9.17
CA ILE A 109 -5.78 -1.56 7.98
C ILE A 109 -4.43 -1.33 7.29
N CYS A 110 -4.32 -1.73 6.04
CA CYS A 110 -3.22 -1.34 5.17
C CYS A 110 -3.49 0.08 4.64
N SER A 111 -2.90 1.06 5.32
CA SER A 111 -2.95 2.47 4.92
C SER A 111 -1.83 2.81 3.93
N SER A 112 -1.16 3.95 4.07
CA SER A 112 -0.04 4.40 3.23
C SER A 112 0.76 5.49 3.94
N LEU A 113 2.06 5.60 3.65
CA LEU A 113 2.86 6.77 3.98
C LEU A 113 2.23 8.06 3.42
N ALA A 114 1.50 7.97 2.30
CA ALA A 114 0.80 9.12 1.72
C ALA A 114 -0.24 9.75 2.68
N ALA A 115 -0.80 8.98 3.62
CA ALA A 115 -1.68 9.50 4.66
C ALA A 115 -0.93 10.40 5.65
N ALA A 116 0.33 10.09 5.95
CA ALA A 116 1.18 10.93 6.80
C ALA A 116 1.71 12.16 6.05
N GLY A 117 1.87 12.07 4.73
CA GLY A 117 2.47 13.11 3.90
C GLY A 117 3.99 12.96 3.74
N PRO A 118 4.61 13.87 2.96
CA PRO A 118 6.04 13.82 2.67
C PRO A 118 6.89 14.12 3.90
N ALA A 119 8.14 13.68 3.84
CA ALA A 119 9.20 13.97 4.80
C ALA A 119 10.08 15.12 4.32
N ARG A 120 11.07 15.50 5.12
CA ARG A 120 12.23 16.29 4.70
C ARG A 120 13.44 15.36 4.51
N ILE A 121 14.35 15.72 3.63
CA ILE A 121 15.60 14.97 3.45
C ILE A 121 16.35 14.88 4.78
N GLY A 122 16.81 13.66 5.11
CA GLY A 122 17.50 13.39 6.38
C GLY A 122 16.60 13.34 7.62
N ARG A 123 15.29 13.58 7.47
CA ARG A 123 14.31 13.51 8.56
C ARG A 123 13.11 12.66 8.17
N PRO A 124 13.21 11.33 8.22
CA PRO A 124 12.08 10.44 7.93
C PRO A 124 10.88 10.72 8.84
N ARG A 125 9.67 10.57 8.30
CA ARG A 125 8.42 10.70 9.09
C ARG A 125 8.40 9.66 10.21
N THR A 126 7.92 10.11 11.36
CA THR A 126 7.55 9.24 12.49
C THR A 126 6.06 9.34 12.77
N GLU A 127 5.54 8.41 13.54
CA GLU A 127 4.11 8.35 13.87
C GLU A 127 3.67 9.49 14.80
N GLU A 128 4.59 10.14 15.50
CA GLU A 128 4.34 11.29 16.38
C GLU A 128 4.00 12.57 15.61
N GLU A 129 4.42 12.64 14.35
CA GLU A 129 4.20 13.82 13.55
C GLU A 129 2.76 13.89 13.03
N ALA A 130 2.14 15.06 13.12
CA ALA A 130 0.80 15.28 12.59
C ALA A 130 0.73 14.97 11.09
N PRO A 131 -0.28 14.23 10.63
CA PRO A 131 -0.45 13.94 9.20
C PRO A 131 -0.63 15.21 8.36
N ALA A 132 0.04 15.26 7.22
CA ALA A 132 -0.01 16.39 6.27
C ALA A 132 -0.04 15.88 4.81
N PRO A 133 -1.09 15.12 4.40
CA PRO A 133 -1.17 14.55 3.06
C PRO A 133 -1.28 15.63 1.99
N VAL A 134 -0.53 15.48 0.89
CA VAL A 134 -0.46 16.46 -0.21
C VAL A 134 -1.30 16.05 -1.43
N SER A 135 -1.74 14.81 -1.50
CA SER A 135 -2.51 14.24 -2.62
C SER A 135 -3.93 13.86 -2.22
N MET A 136 -4.85 13.79 -3.19
CA MET A 136 -6.21 13.27 -2.98
C MET A 136 -6.17 11.82 -2.44
N TYR A 137 -5.27 11.01 -2.98
CA TYR A 137 -5.04 9.66 -2.46
C TYR A 137 -4.62 9.68 -0.99
N GLY A 138 -3.61 10.47 -0.62
CA GLY A 138 -3.13 10.58 0.75
C GLY A 138 -4.24 11.06 1.71
N ARG A 139 -5.01 12.08 1.31
CA ARG A 139 -6.16 12.55 2.10
C ARG A 139 -7.23 11.47 2.27
N SER A 140 -7.51 10.68 1.24
CA SER A 140 -8.49 9.60 1.33
C SER A 140 -8.03 8.46 2.25
N LYS A 141 -6.72 8.15 2.27
CA LYS A 141 -6.15 7.16 3.20
C LYS A 141 -6.20 7.66 4.63
N LEU A 142 -5.88 8.94 4.87
CA LEU A 142 -6.04 9.55 6.19
C LEU A 142 -7.50 9.56 6.64
N ALA A 143 -8.44 9.90 5.75
CA ALA A 143 -9.87 9.83 6.05
C ALA A 143 -10.35 8.41 6.36
N ALA A 144 -9.78 7.38 5.72
CA ALA A 144 -10.06 5.97 6.05
C ALA A 144 -9.57 5.61 7.47
N GLU A 145 -8.38 6.08 7.86
CA GLU A 145 -7.86 5.89 9.22
C GLU A 145 -8.75 6.59 10.27
N GLN A 146 -9.21 7.81 9.97
CA GLN A 146 -10.13 8.55 10.83
C GLN A 146 -11.48 7.85 10.94
N ALA A 147 -12.01 7.35 9.83
CA ALA A 147 -13.26 6.58 9.80
C ALA A 147 -13.19 5.31 10.67
N ALA A 148 -12.07 4.61 10.66
CA ALA A 148 -11.88 3.45 11.55
C ALA A 148 -11.76 3.86 13.03
N ARG A 149 -11.13 5.00 13.31
CA ARG A 149 -10.98 5.53 14.68
C ARG A 149 -12.32 5.88 15.35
N GLU A 150 -13.34 6.22 14.56
CA GLU A 150 -14.70 6.44 15.09
C GLU A 150 -15.24 5.22 15.86
N PHE A 151 -14.74 4.02 15.56
CA PHE A 151 -15.15 2.75 16.15
C PHE A 151 -14.09 2.14 17.10
N ALA A 152 -13.05 2.88 17.47
CA ALA A 152 -11.91 2.35 18.24
C ALA A 152 -12.31 1.76 19.60
N ASP A 153 -13.38 2.28 20.24
CA ASP A 153 -13.90 1.75 21.52
C ASP A 153 -14.55 0.37 21.38
N ARG A 154 -14.92 -0.01 20.17
CA ARG A 154 -15.64 -1.27 19.90
C ARG A 154 -14.80 -2.26 19.09
N VAL A 155 -14.04 -1.77 18.10
CA VAL A 155 -13.29 -2.59 17.17
C VAL A 155 -11.79 -2.39 17.45
N PRO A 156 -11.10 -3.41 17.98
CA PRO A 156 -9.65 -3.34 18.18
C PRO A 156 -8.94 -3.14 16.85
N THR A 157 -8.50 -1.93 16.52
CA THR A 157 -7.99 -1.57 15.19
C THR A 157 -6.52 -1.19 15.26
N VAL A 158 -5.75 -1.62 14.25
CA VAL A 158 -4.33 -1.29 14.04
C VAL A 158 -4.15 -0.79 12.61
N ILE A 159 -3.28 0.20 12.42
CA ILE A 159 -2.98 0.79 11.12
C ILE A 159 -1.52 0.51 10.77
N VAL A 160 -1.27 0.01 9.56
CA VAL A 160 0.07 -0.10 8.98
C VAL A 160 0.16 0.84 7.78
N ARG A 161 1.16 1.72 7.78
CA ARG A 161 1.45 2.71 6.73
C ARG A 161 2.69 2.31 5.95
N PRO A 162 2.59 1.51 4.88
CA PRO A 162 3.73 1.23 4.02
C PRO A 162 4.09 2.45 3.16
N PRO A 163 5.39 2.61 2.80
CA PRO A 163 5.83 3.52 1.75
C PRO A 163 5.63 2.92 0.35
N PHE A 164 6.60 3.02 -0.55
CA PHE A 164 6.55 2.36 -1.85
C PHE A 164 6.71 0.84 -1.70
N VAL A 165 5.63 0.11 -1.98
CA VAL A 165 5.61 -1.36 -1.93
C VAL A 165 6.03 -1.91 -3.28
N TYR A 166 6.96 -2.86 -3.29
CA TYR A 166 7.43 -3.58 -4.48
C TYR A 166 7.57 -5.07 -4.18
N GLY A 167 7.72 -5.88 -5.22
CA GLY A 167 7.91 -7.32 -5.05
C GLY A 167 7.19 -8.15 -6.09
N PRO A 168 7.27 -9.49 -6.00
CA PRO A 168 6.54 -10.43 -6.86
C PRO A 168 5.04 -10.13 -6.88
N GLY A 169 4.46 -10.02 -8.09
CA GLY A 169 3.04 -9.73 -8.29
C GLY A 169 2.70 -8.25 -8.48
N ASP A 170 3.64 -7.31 -8.37
CA ASP A 170 3.39 -5.91 -8.72
C ASP A 170 3.34 -5.75 -10.24
N LEU A 171 2.17 -5.65 -10.81
CA LEU A 171 1.95 -5.40 -12.24
C LEU A 171 1.61 -3.94 -12.54
N THR A 172 1.86 -3.02 -11.60
CA THR A 172 1.41 -1.63 -11.71
C THR A 172 2.53 -0.61 -11.57
N ASN A 173 3.34 -0.70 -10.52
CA ASN A 173 4.32 0.35 -10.18
C ASN A 173 5.70 0.06 -10.79
N LEU A 174 6.15 -1.18 -10.72
CA LEU A 174 7.47 -1.57 -11.24
C LEU A 174 7.57 -1.73 -12.75
N PRO A 175 6.56 -2.18 -13.51
CA PRO A 175 6.72 -2.38 -14.96
C PRO A 175 7.23 -1.16 -15.73
N PRO A 176 6.76 0.08 -15.48
CA PRO A 176 7.33 1.26 -16.12
C PRO A 176 8.80 1.49 -15.76
N LEU A 177 9.21 1.21 -14.52
CA LEU A 177 10.58 1.38 -14.04
C LEU A 177 11.50 0.31 -14.63
N ILE A 178 11.02 -0.93 -14.75
CA ILE A 178 11.72 -2.01 -15.45
C ILE A 178 11.91 -1.65 -16.94
N ALA A 179 10.88 -1.09 -17.59
CA ALA A 179 10.99 -0.65 -18.98
C ALA A 179 12.07 0.44 -19.14
N MET A 180 12.14 1.42 -18.23
CA MET A 180 13.24 2.39 -18.20
C MET A 180 14.59 1.69 -17.97
N GLY A 181 14.68 0.76 -17.03
CA GLY A 181 15.89 0.00 -16.74
C GLY A 181 16.40 -0.78 -17.95
N LYS A 182 15.48 -1.33 -18.76
CA LYS A 182 15.85 -2.01 -20.03
C LYS A 182 16.50 -1.07 -21.05
N THR A 183 16.20 0.24 -21.03
CA THR A 183 16.89 1.23 -21.87
C THR A 183 18.19 1.76 -21.26
N GLY A 184 18.40 1.53 -19.96
CA GLY A 184 19.53 2.09 -19.20
C GLY A 184 19.35 3.57 -18.82
N VAL A 185 18.16 4.16 -19.07
CA VAL A 185 17.86 5.58 -18.79
C VAL A 185 16.65 5.67 -17.88
N TYR A 186 16.82 6.34 -16.75
CA TYR A 186 15.73 6.65 -15.81
C TYR A 186 15.44 8.14 -15.79
N LEU A 187 14.18 8.49 -15.62
CA LEU A 187 13.75 9.87 -15.45
C LEU A 187 13.57 10.19 -13.96
N LYS A 188 14.04 11.37 -13.55
CA LYS A 188 13.82 11.91 -12.21
C LYS A 188 13.01 13.20 -12.32
N ALA A 189 11.91 13.31 -11.59
CA ALA A 189 11.11 14.52 -11.54
C ALA A 189 11.79 15.57 -10.65
N GLY A 190 12.02 16.76 -11.19
CA GLY A 190 12.73 17.86 -10.53
C GLY A 190 14.25 17.75 -10.61
N LEU A 191 14.93 18.87 -10.32
CA LEU A 191 16.39 18.98 -10.39
C LEU A 191 17.08 18.61 -9.07
N GLY A 192 16.34 18.72 -7.95
CA GLY A 192 16.84 18.42 -6.60
C GLY A 192 16.96 16.93 -6.31
N PRO A 193 17.56 16.59 -5.15
CA PRO A 193 17.63 15.22 -4.70
C PRO A 193 16.23 14.69 -4.35
N LYS A 194 16.01 13.39 -4.50
CA LYS A 194 14.77 12.71 -4.14
C LYS A 194 15.11 11.48 -3.30
N HIS A 195 14.43 11.32 -2.15
CA HIS A 195 14.65 10.20 -1.24
C HIS A 195 13.36 9.43 -0.99
N PHE A 196 13.46 8.12 -0.91
CA PHE A 196 12.33 7.22 -0.73
C PHE A 196 12.63 6.14 0.30
N SER A 197 11.62 5.75 1.07
CA SER A 197 11.59 4.46 1.74
C SER A 197 10.86 3.45 0.87
N PHE A 198 11.29 2.20 0.97
CA PHE A 198 10.69 1.07 0.26
C PHE A 198 10.32 -0.02 1.25
N VAL A 199 9.46 -0.92 0.84
CA VAL A 199 9.18 -2.17 1.53
C VAL A 199 8.90 -3.27 0.53
N HIS A 200 9.55 -4.41 0.70
CA HIS A 200 9.21 -5.61 -0.07
C HIS A 200 7.84 -6.12 0.35
N VAL A 201 7.06 -6.66 -0.58
CA VAL A 201 5.69 -7.10 -0.30
C VAL A 201 5.62 -8.19 0.77
N ASP A 202 6.61 -9.08 0.82
CA ASP A 202 6.66 -10.14 1.85
C ASP A 202 6.92 -9.56 3.23
N ASP A 203 7.79 -8.56 3.36
CA ASP A 203 8.01 -7.84 4.61
C ASP A 203 6.77 -7.05 5.04
N LEU A 204 6.07 -6.41 4.10
CA LEU A 204 4.79 -5.78 4.41
C LEU A 204 3.76 -6.80 4.92
N ASN A 205 3.71 -7.99 4.32
CA ASN A 205 2.82 -9.05 4.78
C ASN A 205 3.17 -9.49 6.21
N GLN A 206 4.45 -9.63 6.53
CA GLN A 206 4.92 -9.91 7.89
C GLN A 206 4.52 -8.79 8.87
N ALA A 207 4.67 -7.52 8.48
CA ALA A 207 4.24 -6.39 9.30
C ALA A 207 2.72 -6.39 9.55
N LEU A 208 1.89 -6.69 8.53
CA LEU A 208 0.44 -6.79 8.66
C LEU A 208 0.02 -7.94 9.60
N ILE A 209 0.69 -9.08 9.52
CA ILE A 209 0.47 -10.23 10.40
C ILE A 209 0.90 -9.90 11.83
N ALA A 210 2.09 -9.34 12.00
CA ALA A 210 2.62 -8.92 13.30
C ALA A 210 1.74 -7.86 13.97
N ALA A 211 1.21 -6.91 13.19
CA ALA A 211 0.26 -5.91 13.66
C ALA A 211 -1.04 -6.55 14.16
N ALA A 212 -1.53 -7.60 13.50
CA ALA A 212 -2.68 -8.36 13.97
C ALA A 212 -2.42 -9.04 15.32
N GLU A 213 -1.24 -9.54 15.56
CA GLU A 213 -0.90 -10.32 16.74
C GLU A 213 -0.48 -9.46 17.93
N ARG A 214 0.34 -8.45 17.71
CA ARG A 214 1.06 -7.72 18.74
C ARG A 214 0.82 -6.21 18.75
N GLY A 215 0.23 -5.63 17.67
CA GLY A 215 0.06 -4.19 17.56
C GLY A 215 -0.81 -3.61 18.70
N LYS A 216 -0.45 -2.47 19.25
CA LYS A 216 -1.35 -1.69 20.09
C LYS A 216 -2.54 -1.22 19.26
N THR A 217 -3.73 -1.18 19.85
CA THR A 217 -4.93 -0.73 19.14
C THR A 217 -5.07 0.77 19.19
N LEU A 218 -5.77 1.33 18.20
CA LEU A 218 -6.18 2.72 18.19
C LEU A 218 -6.95 3.08 19.44
N THR A 219 -6.81 4.32 19.88
CA THR A 219 -7.70 4.95 20.86
C THR A 219 -8.23 6.25 20.27
N ARG A 220 -9.26 6.82 20.87
CA ARG A 220 -9.78 8.14 20.45
C ARG A 220 -8.91 9.27 20.91
N GLU A 221 -8.30 9.13 22.09
CA GLU A 221 -7.53 10.16 22.76
C GLU A 221 -6.12 10.32 22.15
N ASN A 222 -5.47 9.19 21.81
CA ASN A 222 -4.12 9.19 21.26
C ASN A 222 -4.14 8.93 19.75
N SER A 223 -3.94 9.98 18.98
CA SER A 223 -3.97 9.92 17.51
C SER A 223 -2.85 9.10 16.88
N THR A 224 -1.78 8.81 17.62
CA THR A 224 -0.59 8.10 17.12
C THR A 224 -0.50 6.64 17.57
N GLN A 225 -1.20 6.26 18.65
CA GLN A 225 -1.22 4.88 19.13
C GLN A 225 -1.86 3.95 18.09
N GLY A 226 -1.28 2.78 17.91
CA GLY A 226 -1.80 1.76 16.98
C GLY A 226 -1.53 2.05 15.50
N VAL A 227 -0.64 3.00 15.21
CA VAL A 227 -0.19 3.33 13.86
C VAL A 227 1.28 2.93 13.73
N TYR A 228 1.65 2.27 12.63
CA TYR A 228 3.00 1.77 12.38
C TYR A 228 3.42 2.03 10.95
N PHE A 229 4.63 2.59 10.76
CA PHE A 229 5.29 2.54 9.46
C PHE A 229 6.00 1.21 9.29
N ALA A 230 5.85 0.59 8.12
CA ALA A 230 6.54 -0.64 7.75
C ALA A 230 7.40 -0.37 6.52
N SER A 231 8.71 -0.25 6.72
CA SER A 231 9.68 0.04 5.66
C SER A 231 11.01 -0.63 5.91
N ASP A 232 11.82 -0.75 4.86
CA ASP A 232 13.27 -0.88 4.99
C ASP A 232 13.78 0.25 5.90
N PRO A 233 14.67 -0.01 6.86
CA PRO A 233 15.17 1.00 7.79
C PRO A 233 15.98 2.10 7.11
N THR A 234 16.50 1.85 5.90
CA THR A 234 17.36 2.77 5.16
C THR A 234 16.55 3.57 4.14
N PRO A 235 16.52 4.91 4.21
CA PRO A 235 16.07 5.74 3.10
C PRO A 235 17.07 5.72 1.96
N TYR A 236 16.59 5.58 0.73
CA TYR A 236 17.41 5.52 -0.47
C TYR A 236 17.19 6.75 -1.35
N SER A 237 18.24 7.22 -2.02
CA SER A 237 18.07 8.20 -3.10
C SER A 237 17.39 7.55 -4.33
N TRP A 238 16.82 8.37 -5.20
CA TRP A 238 16.31 7.87 -6.48
C TRP A 238 17.42 7.20 -7.31
N GLU A 239 18.62 7.72 -7.25
CA GLU A 239 19.81 7.21 -7.89
C GLU A 239 20.18 5.80 -7.36
N ASP A 240 20.15 5.60 -6.03
CA ASP A 240 20.41 4.28 -5.42
C ASP A 240 19.39 3.24 -5.91
N PHE A 241 18.11 3.60 -5.95
CA PHE A 241 17.06 2.73 -6.50
C PHE A 241 17.31 2.39 -7.96
N CYS A 242 17.66 3.37 -8.80
CA CYS A 242 17.94 3.14 -10.22
C CYS A 242 19.17 2.22 -10.42
N ILE A 243 20.20 2.38 -9.59
CA ILE A 243 21.41 1.53 -9.62
C ILE A 243 21.04 0.09 -9.21
N ALA A 244 20.32 -0.08 -8.11
CA ALA A 244 19.90 -1.39 -7.60
C ALA A 244 19.00 -2.12 -8.63
N LEU A 245 18.00 -1.44 -9.20
CA LEU A 245 17.15 -2.03 -10.23
C LEU A 245 17.93 -2.38 -11.50
N SER A 246 18.85 -1.53 -11.95
CA SER A 246 19.69 -1.85 -13.10
C SER A 246 20.58 -3.06 -12.87
N ARG A 247 21.17 -3.18 -11.67
CA ARG A 247 21.96 -4.35 -11.26
C ARG A 247 21.10 -5.63 -11.29
N ALA A 248 19.90 -5.61 -10.73
CA ALA A 248 18.98 -6.73 -10.78
C ALA A 248 18.59 -7.14 -12.21
N LEU A 249 18.50 -6.17 -13.13
CA LEU A 249 18.26 -6.41 -14.55
C LEU A 249 19.51 -6.92 -15.31
N GLY A 250 20.67 -7.03 -14.65
CA GLY A 250 21.93 -7.45 -15.27
C GLY A 250 22.58 -6.36 -16.13
N ARG A 251 22.34 -5.09 -15.81
CA ARG A 251 22.88 -3.95 -16.55
C ARG A 251 23.93 -3.18 -15.74
N SER A 252 24.82 -2.50 -16.45
CA SER A 252 25.80 -1.57 -15.89
C SER A 252 25.11 -0.28 -15.39
N LYS A 253 25.91 0.69 -14.91
CA LYS A 253 25.44 1.96 -14.34
C LYS A 253 24.37 2.64 -15.20
N PRO A 254 23.19 2.95 -14.65
CA PRO A 254 22.14 3.66 -15.36
C PRO A 254 22.48 5.14 -15.54
N LYS A 255 21.88 5.77 -16.55
CA LYS A 255 21.85 7.22 -16.68
C LYS A 255 20.56 7.75 -16.06
N VAL A 256 20.66 8.59 -15.04
CA VAL A 256 19.50 9.29 -14.47
C VAL A 256 19.41 10.69 -15.07
N VAL A 257 18.28 10.99 -15.72
CA VAL A 257 18.03 12.26 -16.37
C VAL A 257 16.97 13.02 -15.58
N SER A 258 17.35 14.18 -15.05
CA SER A 258 16.42 15.05 -14.34
C SER A 258 15.55 15.80 -15.34
N VAL A 259 14.23 15.77 -15.11
CA VAL A 259 13.23 16.46 -15.92
C VAL A 259 12.61 17.57 -15.05
N PRO A 260 12.61 18.82 -15.49
CA PRO A 260 11.98 19.91 -14.75
C PRO A 260 10.53 19.58 -14.38
N GLU A 261 10.10 19.97 -13.19
CA GLU A 261 8.76 19.65 -12.67
C GLU A 261 7.65 20.13 -13.58
N VAL A 262 7.85 21.29 -14.24
CA VAL A 262 6.88 21.85 -15.20
C VAL A 262 6.58 20.88 -16.35
N VAL A 263 7.55 20.09 -16.79
CA VAL A 263 7.35 19.08 -17.84
C VAL A 263 6.52 17.93 -17.29
N GLY A 264 6.76 17.50 -16.03
CA GLY A 264 5.93 16.53 -15.34
C GLY A 264 4.49 16.97 -15.20
N TRP A 265 4.26 18.25 -14.88
CA TRP A 265 2.92 18.84 -14.84
C TRP A 265 2.24 18.85 -16.22
N ALA A 266 2.95 19.25 -17.27
CA ALA A 266 2.41 19.31 -18.63
C ALA A 266 2.06 17.90 -19.15
N THR A 267 2.94 16.91 -18.93
CA THR A 267 2.68 15.51 -19.31
C THR A 267 1.54 14.90 -18.49
N GLY A 268 1.45 15.20 -17.18
CA GLY A 268 0.35 14.76 -16.32
C GLY A 268 -0.99 15.34 -16.78
N ALA A 269 -1.04 16.62 -17.11
CA ALA A 269 -2.25 17.27 -17.63
C ALA A 269 -2.67 16.72 -19.00
N GLY A 270 -1.72 16.49 -19.91
CA GLY A 270 -1.97 15.89 -21.22
C GLY A 270 -2.47 14.44 -21.12
N ALA A 271 -1.85 13.64 -20.26
CA ALA A 271 -2.28 12.27 -20.00
C ALA A 271 -3.67 12.20 -19.35
N GLU A 272 -4.00 13.14 -18.46
CA GLU A 272 -5.33 13.26 -17.86
C GLU A 272 -6.39 13.59 -18.91
N LEU A 273 -6.12 14.55 -19.78
CA LEU A 273 -7.03 14.93 -20.87
C LEU A 273 -7.25 13.76 -21.86
N GLY A 274 -6.17 13.11 -22.29
CA GLY A 274 -6.26 11.95 -23.19
C GLY A 274 -7.00 10.76 -22.56
N SER A 275 -6.78 10.51 -21.27
CA SER A 275 -7.45 9.42 -20.57
C SER A 275 -8.94 9.69 -20.35
N ARG A 276 -9.34 10.96 -20.13
CA ARG A 276 -10.76 11.36 -20.07
C ARG A 276 -11.48 11.09 -21.37
N LEU A 277 -10.85 11.40 -22.51
CA LEU A 277 -11.39 11.13 -23.84
C LEU A 277 -11.56 9.63 -24.11
N LEU A 278 -10.66 8.79 -23.55
CA LEU A 278 -10.70 7.32 -23.72
C LEU A 278 -11.50 6.59 -22.61
N GLY A 279 -12.14 7.31 -21.68
CA GLY A 279 -12.89 6.74 -20.57
C GLY A 279 -12.02 5.97 -19.54
N LYS A 280 -10.69 6.13 -19.59
CA LYS A 280 -9.73 5.44 -18.70
C LYS A 280 -9.26 6.37 -17.58
N VAL A 281 -8.71 5.81 -16.50
CA VAL A 281 -8.04 6.56 -15.43
C VAL A 281 -6.55 6.54 -15.69
N SER A 282 -5.94 7.74 -15.85
CA SER A 282 -4.49 7.85 -16.03
C SER A 282 -3.74 7.56 -14.72
N ILE A 283 -2.62 6.87 -14.83
CA ILE A 283 -1.66 6.68 -13.73
C ILE A 283 -0.96 8.01 -13.43
N MET A 284 -0.62 8.76 -14.48
CA MET A 284 -0.02 10.07 -14.40
C MET A 284 -1.12 11.12 -14.48
N ASN A 285 -1.41 11.77 -13.35
CA ASN A 285 -2.36 12.87 -13.24
C ASN A 285 -1.72 14.00 -12.41
N ARG A 286 -2.41 15.13 -12.30
CA ARG A 286 -1.93 16.28 -11.51
C ARG A 286 -1.70 15.96 -10.04
N ASP A 287 -2.45 15.03 -9.48
CA ASP A 287 -2.33 14.60 -8.09
C ASP A 287 -1.02 13.81 -7.89
N LYS A 288 -0.70 12.90 -8.82
CA LYS A 288 0.58 12.18 -8.80
C LYS A 288 1.77 13.11 -9.03
N ALA A 289 1.61 14.15 -9.85
CA ALA A 289 2.66 15.16 -10.04
C ALA A 289 2.98 15.89 -8.73
N LYS A 290 1.98 16.20 -7.86
CA LYS A 290 2.21 16.78 -6.53
C LYS A 290 3.04 15.85 -5.62
N GLU A 291 2.77 14.56 -5.66
CA GLU A 291 3.58 13.59 -4.92
C GLU A 291 5.02 13.54 -5.44
N MET A 292 5.20 13.50 -6.77
CA MET A 292 6.52 13.43 -7.40
C MET A 292 7.33 14.74 -7.21
N ALA A 293 6.68 15.87 -6.99
CA ALA A 293 7.34 17.14 -6.69
C ALA A 293 8.02 17.15 -5.32
N GLN A 294 7.57 16.31 -4.36
CA GLN A 294 8.14 16.30 -3.01
C GLN A 294 9.57 15.75 -3.02
N GLU A 295 10.40 16.27 -2.09
CA GLU A 295 11.82 15.90 -1.98
C GLU A 295 12.02 14.53 -1.34
N ALA A 296 11.17 14.16 -0.37
CA ALA A 296 11.33 12.91 0.37
C ALA A 296 9.99 12.25 0.70
N TRP A 297 9.93 10.96 0.40
CA TRP A 297 8.89 10.03 0.84
C TRP A 297 9.54 8.96 1.72
N THR A 298 10.01 9.38 2.90
CA THR A 298 10.73 8.53 3.84
C THR A 298 10.02 8.42 5.17
N CYS A 299 10.10 7.26 5.81
CA CYS A 299 9.54 7.00 7.13
C CYS A 299 10.46 6.09 7.95
N SER A 300 10.31 6.13 9.27
CA SER A 300 11.08 5.31 10.20
C SER A 300 10.26 4.09 10.64
N PRO A 301 10.74 2.85 10.51
CA PRO A 301 10.09 1.66 11.04
C PRO A 301 10.36 1.42 12.53
N ALA A 302 11.03 2.34 13.23
CA ALA A 302 11.52 2.13 14.60
C ALA A 302 10.40 1.69 15.56
N ARG A 303 9.22 2.29 15.48
CA ARG A 303 8.07 1.89 16.32
C ARG A 303 7.59 0.49 15.97
N ALA A 304 7.47 0.13 14.69
CA ALA A 304 7.09 -1.21 14.27
C ALA A 304 8.10 -2.25 14.76
N THR A 305 9.40 -1.96 14.65
CA THR A 305 10.46 -2.81 15.19
C THR A 305 10.31 -3.01 16.70
N ALA A 306 10.13 -1.93 17.47
CA ALA A 306 10.07 -1.99 18.92
C ALA A 306 8.78 -2.64 19.46
N GLU A 307 7.62 -2.35 18.87
CA GLU A 307 6.33 -2.74 19.44
C GLU A 307 5.75 -4.02 18.84
N ILE A 308 5.99 -4.29 17.55
CA ILE A 308 5.46 -5.49 16.88
C ILE A 308 6.54 -6.46 16.41
N GLY A 309 7.83 -6.15 16.65
CA GLY A 309 8.95 -7.01 16.27
C GLY A 309 9.15 -7.08 14.77
N PHE A 310 8.78 -6.02 14.03
CA PHE A 310 8.98 -5.96 12.59
C PHE A 310 10.46 -5.85 12.26
N GLN A 311 10.96 -6.78 11.46
CA GLN A 311 12.32 -6.79 10.92
C GLN A 311 12.23 -7.20 9.45
N PRO A 312 12.52 -6.29 8.51
CA PRO A 312 12.47 -6.63 7.08
C PRO A 312 13.59 -7.62 6.73
N GLU A 313 13.25 -8.64 5.98
CA GLU A 313 14.20 -9.64 5.44
C GLU A 313 14.82 -9.15 4.13
N TYR A 314 14.08 -8.35 3.37
CA TYR A 314 14.50 -7.83 2.08
C TYR A 314 14.87 -6.36 2.17
N LEU A 315 16.18 -6.07 2.18
CA LEU A 315 16.67 -4.75 1.84
C LEU A 315 16.53 -4.51 0.33
N LEU A 316 16.74 -3.28 -0.13
CA LEU A 316 16.45 -2.86 -1.50
C LEU A 316 17.10 -3.74 -2.57
N ASP A 317 18.42 -4.00 -2.50
CA ASP A 317 19.14 -4.78 -3.51
C ASP A 317 18.61 -6.24 -3.60
N PRO A 318 18.63 -7.06 -2.54
CA PRO A 318 18.12 -8.44 -2.61
C PRO A 318 16.62 -8.50 -2.92
N GLY A 319 15.84 -7.52 -2.47
CA GLY A 319 14.42 -7.45 -2.78
C GLY A 319 14.14 -7.18 -4.26
N LEU A 320 14.92 -6.30 -4.90
CA LEU A 320 14.82 -6.07 -6.34
C LEU A 320 15.31 -7.25 -7.16
N GLU A 321 16.37 -7.94 -6.72
CA GLU A 321 16.83 -9.19 -7.35
C GLU A 321 15.74 -10.27 -7.32
N ASN A 322 15.13 -10.51 -6.16
CA ASN A 322 14.00 -11.42 -6.01
C ASN A 322 12.83 -11.02 -6.93
N THR A 323 12.51 -9.75 -6.97
CA THR A 323 11.42 -9.22 -7.78
C THR A 323 11.68 -9.40 -9.28
N VAL A 324 12.86 -9.03 -9.77
CA VAL A 324 13.23 -9.17 -11.19
C VAL A 324 13.29 -10.65 -11.59
N ALA A 325 13.78 -11.52 -10.71
CA ALA A 325 13.75 -12.97 -10.94
C ALA A 325 12.33 -13.46 -11.18
N TRP A 326 11.36 -13.01 -10.34
CA TRP A 326 9.95 -13.33 -10.55
C TRP A 326 9.43 -12.80 -11.89
N TYR A 327 9.75 -11.54 -12.28
CA TYR A 327 9.32 -11.01 -13.58
C TYR A 327 9.87 -11.84 -14.75
N ARG A 328 11.11 -12.35 -14.64
CA ARG A 328 11.70 -13.24 -15.66
C ARG A 328 10.92 -14.56 -15.78
N THR A 329 10.50 -15.17 -14.66
CA THR A 329 9.69 -16.38 -14.69
C THR A 329 8.31 -16.17 -15.32
N GLN A 330 7.80 -14.94 -15.28
CA GLN A 330 6.55 -14.55 -15.93
C GLN A 330 6.72 -14.07 -17.39
N GLY A 331 7.93 -14.05 -17.91
CA GLY A 331 8.22 -13.52 -19.26
C GLY A 331 8.02 -11.99 -19.38
N LEU A 332 8.10 -11.26 -18.28
CA LEU A 332 7.82 -9.82 -18.19
C LEU A 332 9.09 -8.95 -18.07
N ALA A 333 10.25 -9.52 -17.75
CA ALA A 333 11.54 -8.80 -17.58
C ALA A 333 12.58 -9.22 -18.61
#